data_bded01344b48950d702a145ac3c7d2b2
#
_entry.id   bded01344b48950d702a145ac3c7d2b2
#
_cell.length_a   1.000
_cell.length_b   1.000
_cell.length_c   1.000
_cell.angle_alpha   90.00
_cell.angle_beta   90.00
_cell.angle_gamma   90.00
#
_symmetry.space_group_name_H-M   'P 1'
#
loop_
_entity.id
_entity.type
_entity.pdbx_description
1 polymer ?
#
loop_
_entity_poly.entity_id
_entity_poly.type
_entity_poly.pdbx_seq_one_letter_code
_entity_poly.pdbx_strand_id
1 'polypeptide(L)'
;MAKAILFDLDGTLTDSGEGIINCAELALRHFGLPIPDRKTMREFVGPPLDATFIRFGVPADKTDEAIRVYRSRYTTIGLFENFPYPGIEDALIALKAQGHRLFVATSKPERMSVQILEKFGLAKYFEKICGATFDETRSSKADFNPYGSAYEAFINYMNVLSDFDIELTKVCEK
;
A
#
# COMPACT_ATOMS: atom_id res chain seq x y z
N MET A 1 -1.30 -16.24 -24.38
CA MET A 1 0.08 -15.90 -23.97
C MET A 1 0.10 -15.65 -22.47
N ALA A 2 1.11 -16.14 -21.78
CA ALA A 2 1.33 -15.81 -20.37
C ALA A 2 1.70 -14.33 -20.25
N LYS A 3 1.13 -13.65 -19.25
CA LYS A 3 1.39 -12.22 -18.96
C LYS A 3 1.94 -12.07 -17.55
N ALA A 4 2.73 -11.03 -17.32
CA ALA A 4 3.04 -10.54 -15.99
C ALA A 4 1.93 -9.56 -15.56
N ILE A 5 1.33 -9.81 -14.39
CA ILE A 5 0.24 -8.98 -13.86
C ILE A 5 0.70 -8.38 -12.54
N LEU A 6 0.63 -7.05 -12.45
CA LEU A 6 0.95 -6.30 -11.26
C LEU A 6 -0.32 -5.90 -10.54
N PHE A 7 -0.35 -6.18 -9.22
CA PHE A 7 -1.40 -5.76 -8.33
C PHE A 7 -0.89 -4.68 -7.37
N ASP A 8 -1.67 -3.64 -7.15
CA ASP A 8 -1.52 -2.85 -5.94
C ASP A 8 -2.10 -3.61 -4.75
N LEU A 9 -1.78 -3.19 -3.55
CA LEU A 9 -2.25 -3.83 -2.32
C LEU A 9 -3.49 -3.12 -1.76
N ASP A 10 -3.30 -1.89 -1.29
CA ASP A 10 -4.35 -1.15 -0.60
C ASP A 10 -5.43 -0.67 -1.59
N GLY A 11 -6.68 -1.07 -1.37
CA GLY A 11 -7.79 -0.75 -2.27
C GLY A 11 -7.90 -1.64 -3.52
N THR A 12 -7.00 -2.62 -3.68
CA THR A 12 -6.99 -3.57 -4.81
C THR A 12 -7.08 -5.02 -4.33
N LEU A 13 -6.10 -5.50 -3.59
CA LEU A 13 -6.11 -6.83 -3.01
C LEU A 13 -6.83 -6.85 -1.66
N THR A 14 -6.70 -5.77 -0.89
CA THR A 14 -7.26 -5.66 0.45
C THR A 14 -7.88 -4.29 0.73
N ASP A 15 -8.93 -4.25 1.56
CA ASP A 15 -9.47 -3.02 2.16
C ASP A 15 -8.76 -2.76 3.50
N SER A 16 -7.80 -1.86 3.48
CA SER A 16 -7.03 -1.41 4.65
C SER A 16 -7.67 -0.20 5.35
N GLY A 17 -8.84 0.24 4.89
CA GLY A 17 -9.46 1.50 5.32
C GLY A 17 -9.71 1.55 6.81
N GLU A 18 -10.14 0.46 7.45
CA GLU A 18 -10.42 0.44 8.88
C GLU A 18 -9.18 0.72 9.72
N GLY A 19 -8.09 0.02 9.47
CA GLY A 19 -6.83 0.20 10.19
C GLY A 19 -6.24 1.59 10.00
N ILE A 20 -6.27 2.11 8.78
CA ILE A 20 -5.79 3.46 8.46
C ILE A 20 -6.61 4.51 9.20
N ILE A 21 -7.94 4.43 9.12
CA ILE A 21 -8.86 5.39 9.75
C ILE A 21 -8.68 5.39 11.27
N ASN A 22 -8.68 4.21 11.90
CA ASN A 22 -8.53 4.12 13.36
C ASN A 22 -7.18 4.71 13.83
N CYS A 23 -6.11 4.54 13.06
CA CYS A 23 -4.81 5.14 13.39
C CYS A 23 -4.78 6.65 13.15
N ALA A 24 -5.44 7.13 12.10
CA ALA A 24 -5.57 8.57 11.83
C ALA A 24 -6.41 9.26 12.91
N GLU A 25 -7.52 8.64 13.35
CA GLU A 25 -8.31 9.15 14.48
C GLU A 25 -7.47 9.29 15.75
N LEU A 26 -6.62 8.30 16.06
CA LEU A 26 -5.73 8.39 17.22
C LEU A 26 -4.81 9.61 17.12
N ALA A 27 -4.22 9.84 15.95
CA ALA A 27 -3.35 10.98 15.73
C ALA A 27 -4.11 12.32 15.83
N LEU A 28 -5.30 12.44 15.23
CA LEU A 28 -6.11 13.66 15.32
C LEU A 28 -6.53 13.95 16.76
N ARG A 29 -6.93 12.92 17.54
CA ARG A 29 -7.24 13.05 18.97
C ARG A 29 -6.04 13.54 19.79
N HIS A 30 -4.83 13.10 19.46
CA HIS A 30 -3.60 13.56 20.12
C HIS A 30 -3.43 15.08 20.02
N PHE A 31 -3.85 15.68 18.90
CA PHE A 31 -3.81 17.13 18.68
C PHE A 31 -5.10 17.84 19.11
N GLY A 32 -6.06 17.16 19.71
CA GLY A 32 -7.35 17.75 20.09
C GLY A 32 -8.20 18.19 18.90
N LEU A 33 -7.93 17.65 17.71
CA LEU A 33 -8.65 17.98 16.49
C LEU A 33 -9.97 17.21 16.37
N PRO A 34 -11.00 17.80 15.71
CA PRO A 34 -12.26 17.12 15.49
C PRO A 34 -12.05 15.88 14.61
N ILE A 35 -12.83 14.84 14.89
CA ILE A 35 -12.87 13.63 14.10
C ILE A 35 -14.07 13.71 13.16
N PRO A 36 -13.87 13.82 11.85
CA PRO A 36 -14.95 13.78 10.88
C PRO A 36 -15.65 12.41 10.82
N ASP A 37 -16.72 12.32 10.04
CA ASP A 37 -17.36 11.04 9.78
C ASP A 37 -16.45 10.06 9.02
N ARG A 38 -16.77 8.77 9.13
CA ARG A 38 -15.96 7.68 8.54
C ARG A 38 -15.76 7.83 7.03
N LYS A 39 -16.71 8.42 6.30
CA LYS A 39 -16.62 8.63 4.86
C LYS A 39 -15.52 9.65 4.53
N THR A 40 -15.52 10.76 5.26
CA THR A 40 -14.48 11.80 5.15
C THR A 40 -13.12 11.26 5.59
N MET A 41 -13.07 10.46 6.66
CA MET A 41 -11.83 9.83 7.11
C MET A 41 -11.20 8.85 6.08
N ARG A 42 -11.96 8.35 5.10
CA ARG A 42 -11.40 7.54 3.99
C ARG A 42 -10.41 8.30 3.13
N GLU A 43 -10.36 9.63 3.22
CA GLU A 43 -9.34 10.44 2.53
C GLU A 43 -7.90 10.16 3.02
N PHE A 44 -7.74 9.47 4.15
CA PHE A 44 -6.44 8.97 4.60
C PHE A 44 -5.97 7.71 3.85
N VAL A 45 -6.87 7.04 3.10
CA VAL A 45 -6.54 5.80 2.39
C VAL A 45 -5.97 6.14 1.02
N GLY A 46 -4.66 5.92 0.84
CA GLY A 46 -3.93 6.12 -0.41
C GLY A 46 -3.02 7.33 -0.45
N PRO A 47 -3.49 8.57 -0.16
CA PRO A 47 -2.64 9.75 -0.19
C PRO A 47 -1.52 9.73 0.87
N PRO A 48 -0.45 10.54 0.68
CA PRO A 48 0.60 10.75 1.68
C PRO A 48 0.03 11.27 2.99
N LEU A 49 0.49 10.71 4.11
CA LEU A 49 -0.02 11.02 5.44
C LEU A 49 0.25 12.48 5.85
N ASP A 50 1.42 13.02 5.53
CA ASP A 50 1.82 14.39 5.85
C ASP A 50 0.85 15.41 5.25
N ALA A 51 0.63 15.33 3.94
CA ALA A 51 -0.30 16.21 3.24
C ALA A 51 -1.74 16.05 3.76
N THR A 52 -2.14 14.80 4.06
CA THR A 52 -3.48 14.53 4.57
C THR A 52 -3.67 15.07 5.97
N PHE A 53 -2.72 14.88 6.89
CA PHE A 53 -2.81 15.43 8.24
C PHE A 53 -2.89 16.97 8.23
N ILE A 54 -2.14 17.66 7.35
CA ILE A 54 -2.26 19.12 7.19
C ILE A 54 -3.68 19.52 6.79
N ARG A 55 -4.29 18.83 5.82
CA ARG A 55 -5.68 19.08 5.40
C ARG A 55 -6.69 18.89 6.53
N PHE A 56 -6.40 17.99 7.46
CA PHE A 56 -7.23 17.72 8.64
C PHE A 56 -6.88 18.60 9.84
N GLY A 57 -6.03 19.62 9.67
CA GLY A 57 -5.78 20.67 10.67
C GLY A 57 -4.54 20.46 11.53
N VAL A 58 -3.73 19.44 11.27
CA VAL A 58 -2.42 19.30 11.94
C VAL A 58 -1.48 20.39 11.44
N PRO A 59 -0.81 21.15 12.31
CA PRO A 59 0.19 22.15 11.90
C PRO A 59 1.32 21.49 11.08
N ALA A 60 1.79 22.18 10.04
CA ALA A 60 2.79 21.62 9.12
C ALA A 60 4.11 21.20 9.80
N ASP A 61 4.50 21.92 10.86
CA ASP A 61 5.67 21.62 11.68
C ASP A 61 5.44 20.46 12.67
N LYS A 62 4.20 19.91 12.75
CA LYS A 62 3.80 18.82 13.64
C LYS A 62 3.42 17.53 12.90
N THR A 63 3.55 17.49 11.58
CA THR A 63 3.18 16.31 10.79
C THR A 63 4.00 15.09 11.16
N ASP A 64 5.29 15.24 11.44
CA ASP A 64 6.16 14.13 11.87
C ASP A 64 5.69 13.53 13.21
N GLU A 65 5.20 14.38 14.13
CA GLU A 65 4.62 13.93 15.39
C GLU A 65 3.31 13.17 15.15
N ALA A 66 2.42 13.67 14.29
CA ALA A 66 1.18 12.98 13.92
C ALA A 66 1.45 11.61 13.28
N ILE A 67 2.42 11.54 12.38
CA ILE A 67 2.83 10.29 11.72
C ILE A 67 3.42 9.31 12.75
N ARG A 68 4.19 9.76 13.74
CA ARG A 68 4.69 8.89 14.81
C ARG A 68 3.54 8.31 15.64
N VAL A 69 2.57 9.14 16.03
CA VAL A 69 1.37 8.69 16.75
C VAL A 69 0.58 7.69 15.91
N TYR A 70 0.33 7.98 14.65
CA TYR A 70 -0.31 7.07 13.70
C TYR A 70 0.43 5.72 13.63
N ARG A 71 1.74 5.75 13.39
CA ARG A 71 2.58 4.55 13.24
C ARG A 71 2.68 3.72 14.51
N SER A 72 2.59 4.33 15.70
CA SER A 72 2.65 3.60 16.97
C SER A 72 1.54 2.56 17.10
N ARG A 73 0.35 2.83 16.54
CA ARG A 73 -0.77 1.90 16.48
C ARG A 73 -0.77 1.07 15.19
N TYR A 74 -0.42 1.71 14.06
CA TYR A 74 -0.53 1.08 12.75
C TYR A 74 0.36 -0.15 12.63
N THR A 75 1.60 -0.08 13.10
CA THR A 75 2.58 -1.17 12.98
C THR A 75 2.24 -2.41 13.82
N THR A 76 1.38 -2.27 14.82
CA THR A 76 1.05 -3.35 15.77
C THR A 76 -0.37 -3.88 15.60
N ILE A 77 -1.33 -2.98 15.37
CA ILE A 77 -2.75 -3.31 15.32
C ILE A 77 -3.34 -2.95 13.95
N GLY A 78 -3.22 -1.69 13.53
CA GLY A 78 -3.88 -1.17 12.35
C GLY A 78 -3.49 -1.89 11.05
N LEU A 79 -2.26 -2.38 10.97
CA LEU A 79 -1.79 -3.18 9.85
C LEU A 79 -2.68 -4.41 9.61
N PHE A 80 -3.25 -4.96 10.67
CA PHE A 80 -4.04 -6.18 10.66
C PHE A 80 -5.56 -5.93 10.74
N GLU A 81 -6.00 -4.69 10.91
CA GLU A 81 -7.37 -4.24 10.65
C GLU A 81 -7.55 -4.00 9.15
N ASN A 82 -7.41 -5.06 8.39
CA ASN A 82 -7.32 -5.10 6.94
C ASN A 82 -7.94 -6.42 6.47
N PHE A 83 -8.66 -6.41 5.36
CA PHE A 83 -9.40 -7.58 4.89
C PHE A 83 -9.23 -7.74 3.38
N PRO A 84 -8.95 -8.95 2.88
CA PRO A 84 -8.98 -9.23 1.44
C PRO A 84 -10.37 -8.92 0.88
N TYR A 85 -10.42 -8.37 -0.33
CA TYR A 85 -11.70 -8.23 -1.01
C TYR A 85 -12.31 -9.59 -1.32
N PRO A 86 -13.66 -9.73 -1.25
CA PRO A 86 -14.33 -10.97 -1.59
C PRO A 86 -13.97 -11.44 -3.01
N GLY A 87 -13.64 -12.72 -3.15
CA GLY A 87 -13.29 -13.33 -4.43
C GLY A 87 -11.86 -13.08 -4.93
N ILE A 88 -11.03 -12.33 -4.18
CA ILE A 88 -9.66 -12.04 -4.62
C ILE A 88 -8.80 -13.30 -4.73
N GLU A 89 -8.92 -14.23 -3.79
CA GLU A 89 -8.16 -15.48 -3.84
C GLU A 89 -8.56 -16.33 -5.04
N ASP A 90 -9.86 -16.45 -5.34
CA ASP A 90 -10.35 -17.19 -6.51
C ASP A 90 -9.83 -16.56 -7.81
N ALA A 91 -9.79 -15.22 -7.88
CA ALA A 91 -9.24 -14.51 -9.03
C ALA A 91 -7.73 -14.80 -9.22
N LEU A 92 -6.95 -14.80 -8.13
CA LEU A 92 -5.53 -15.12 -8.19
C LEU A 92 -5.29 -16.57 -8.64
N ILE A 93 -6.08 -17.52 -8.13
CA ILE A 93 -6.03 -18.93 -8.54
C ILE A 93 -6.34 -19.06 -10.04
N ALA A 94 -7.40 -18.42 -10.52
CA ALA A 94 -7.79 -18.47 -11.93
C ALA A 94 -6.72 -17.88 -12.85
N LEU A 95 -6.10 -16.76 -12.48
CA LEU A 95 -5.01 -16.14 -13.24
C LEU A 95 -3.77 -17.04 -13.30
N LYS A 96 -3.39 -17.67 -12.19
CA LYS A 96 -2.27 -18.62 -12.17
C LYS A 96 -2.56 -19.86 -13.01
N ALA A 97 -3.79 -20.38 -12.97
CA ALA A 97 -4.20 -21.53 -13.82
C ALA A 97 -4.14 -21.20 -15.32
N GLN A 98 -4.28 -19.94 -15.71
CA GLN A 98 -4.09 -19.45 -17.07
C GLN A 98 -2.60 -19.25 -17.44
N GLY A 99 -1.68 -19.55 -16.53
CA GLY A 99 -0.25 -19.44 -16.74
C GLY A 99 0.31 -18.03 -16.55
N HIS A 100 -0.47 -17.09 -15.96
CA HIS A 100 0.02 -15.75 -15.68
C HIS A 100 1.00 -15.73 -14.49
N ARG A 101 1.95 -14.82 -14.55
CA ARG A 101 2.88 -14.52 -13.47
C ARG A 101 2.36 -13.32 -12.68
N LEU A 102 2.22 -13.46 -11.36
CA LEU A 102 1.60 -12.43 -10.53
C LEU A 102 2.63 -11.75 -9.64
N PHE A 103 2.53 -10.44 -9.52
CA PHE A 103 3.43 -9.58 -8.76
C PHE A 103 2.62 -8.55 -7.97
N VAL A 104 3.18 -8.09 -6.85
CA VAL A 104 2.64 -6.93 -6.13
C VAL A 104 3.60 -5.75 -6.31
N ALA A 105 3.05 -4.58 -6.65
CA ALA A 105 3.75 -3.31 -6.72
C ALA A 105 2.91 -2.26 -5.99
N THR A 106 3.36 -1.82 -4.82
CA THR A 106 2.60 -0.93 -3.93
C THR A 106 3.48 0.16 -3.33
N SER A 107 2.89 1.33 -3.05
CA SER A 107 3.54 2.41 -2.29
C SER A 107 3.68 2.09 -0.80
N LYS A 108 2.99 1.06 -0.31
CA LYS A 108 3.13 0.59 1.07
C LYS A 108 4.52 0.00 1.30
N PRO A 109 5.13 0.18 2.48
CA PRO A 109 6.41 -0.45 2.81
C PRO A 109 6.40 -1.96 2.58
N GLU A 110 7.41 -2.48 1.86
CA GLU A 110 7.50 -3.88 1.44
C GLU A 110 7.31 -4.86 2.59
N ARG A 111 8.00 -4.61 3.73
CA ARG A 111 7.89 -5.47 4.91
C ARG A 111 6.46 -5.58 5.43
N MET A 112 5.71 -4.47 5.43
CA MET A 112 4.30 -4.47 5.85
C MET A 112 3.41 -5.19 4.85
N SER A 113 3.68 -5.01 3.56
CA SER A 113 2.94 -5.66 2.48
C SER A 113 3.07 -7.18 2.54
N VAL A 114 4.30 -7.67 2.77
CA VAL A 114 4.57 -9.10 2.98
C VAL A 114 3.78 -9.63 4.18
N GLN A 115 3.83 -8.95 5.34
CA GLN A 115 3.12 -9.38 6.55
C GLN A 115 1.61 -9.48 6.35
N ILE A 116 1.00 -8.53 5.60
CA ILE A 116 -0.42 -8.55 5.27
C ILE A 116 -0.74 -9.77 4.41
N LEU A 117 0.01 -9.95 3.32
CA LEU A 117 -0.26 -11.01 2.36
C LEU A 117 0.00 -12.41 2.95
N GLU A 118 0.99 -12.56 3.83
CA GLU A 118 1.24 -13.78 4.58
C GLU A 118 0.10 -14.08 5.55
N LYS A 119 -0.37 -13.09 6.32
CA LYS A 119 -1.49 -13.25 7.25
C LYS A 119 -2.74 -13.80 6.56
N PHE A 120 -3.03 -13.33 5.34
CA PHE A 120 -4.19 -13.77 4.58
C PHE A 120 -3.93 -14.97 3.66
N GLY A 121 -2.73 -15.56 3.69
CA GLY A 121 -2.37 -16.69 2.85
C GLY A 121 -2.27 -16.36 1.36
N LEU A 122 -2.20 -15.07 1.00
CA LEU A 122 -2.15 -14.60 -0.39
C LEU A 122 -0.72 -14.50 -0.94
N ALA A 123 0.30 -14.41 -0.10
CA ALA A 123 1.70 -14.26 -0.52
C ALA A 123 2.14 -15.39 -1.47
N LYS A 124 1.63 -16.60 -1.30
CA LYS A 124 1.93 -17.80 -2.11
C LYS A 124 1.59 -17.67 -3.60
N TYR A 125 0.74 -16.71 -3.97
CA TYR A 125 0.34 -16.50 -5.37
C TYR A 125 1.30 -15.60 -6.14
N PHE A 126 2.11 -14.82 -5.44
CA PHE A 126 2.98 -13.81 -6.04
C PHE A 126 4.42 -14.29 -6.12
N GLU A 127 5.07 -14.06 -7.27
CA GLU A 127 6.49 -14.37 -7.46
C GLU A 127 7.38 -13.34 -6.75
N LYS A 128 6.93 -12.08 -6.71
CA LYS A 128 7.60 -11.00 -6.02
C LYS A 128 6.58 -10.02 -5.44
N ILE A 129 6.86 -9.53 -4.25
CA ILE A 129 6.15 -8.44 -3.60
C ILE A 129 7.13 -7.29 -3.52
N CYS A 130 6.82 -6.19 -4.21
CA CYS A 130 7.63 -4.97 -4.24
C CYS A 130 6.86 -3.85 -3.55
N GLY A 131 7.48 -3.24 -2.56
CA GLY A 131 6.94 -2.11 -1.82
C GLY A 131 7.97 -1.00 -1.67
N ALA A 132 7.57 0.11 -1.04
CA ALA A 132 8.49 1.16 -0.67
C ALA A 132 9.57 0.64 0.29
N THR A 133 10.81 1.11 0.14
CA THR A 133 11.88 0.82 1.10
C THR A 133 11.79 1.77 2.30
N PHE A 134 12.12 1.27 3.49
CA PHE A 134 12.16 2.09 4.72
C PHE A 134 13.41 2.97 4.85
N ASP A 135 14.28 2.99 3.85
CA ASP A 135 15.49 3.81 3.88
C ASP A 135 15.12 5.28 3.87
N GLU A 136 15.24 5.92 5.04
CA GLU A 136 15.07 7.37 5.24
C GLU A 136 15.98 8.22 4.35
N THR A 137 16.93 7.60 3.65
CA THR A 137 17.83 8.24 2.68
C THR A 137 17.13 8.67 1.38
N ARG A 138 15.88 8.27 1.14
CA ARG A 138 15.05 8.65 -0.02
C ARG A 138 13.85 9.54 0.31
N SER A 139 13.88 10.24 1.44
CA SER A 139 12.87 11.22 1.83
C SER A 139 13.13 12.63 1.25
N SER A 140 13.78 12.76 0.08
CA SER A 140 13.81 14.06 -0.56
C SER A 140 12.44 14.36 -1.17
N LYS A 141 11.81 15.40 -0.68
CA LYS A 141 10.47 15.90 -1.07
C LYS A 141 10.34 16.29 -2.56
N ALA A 142 11.38 16.13 -3.36
CA ALA A 142 11.40 16.55 -4.77
C ALA A 142 11.02 15.45 -5.77
N ASP A 143 11.10 14.15 -5.40
CA ASP A 143 10.87 13.03 -6.32
C ASP A 143 9.72 12.13 -5.88
N PHE A 144 8.68 12.67 -5.29
CA PHE A 144 7.50 11.89 -4.94
C PHE A 144 6.69 11.53 -6.18
N ASN A 145 7.18 10.57 -6.93
CA ASN A 145 6.36 9.80 -7.84
C ASN A 145 5.71 8.67 -6.99
N PRO A 146 4.41 8.70 -6.69
CA PRO A 146 3.77 7.68 -5.85
C PRO A 146 3.88 6.27 -6.42
N TYR A 147 4.29 6.15 -7.67
CA TYR A 147 4.56 4.89 -8.36
C TYR A 147 6.06 4.60 -8.53
N GLY A 148 6.94 5.57 -8.22
CA GLY A 148 8.35 5.53 -8.60
C GLY A 148 9.12 4.37 -7.97
N SER A 149 9.13 4.25 -6.65
CA SER A 149 10.04 3.31 -5.98
C SER A 149 9.63 1.84 -6.14
N ALA A 150 8.34 1.53 -6.02
CA ALA A 150 7.86 0.15 -6.19
C ALA A 150 7.83 -0.26 -7.66
N TYR A 151 7.44 0.66 -8.54
CA TYR A 151 7.46 0.44 -9.98
C TYR A 151 8.89 0.32 -10.52
N GLU A 152 9.82 1.18 -10.09
CA GLU A 152 11.24 1.09 -10.46
C GLU A 152 11.89 -0.18 -9.92
N ALA A 153 11.62 -0.59 -8.68
CA ALA A 153 12.09 -1.85 -8.14
C ALA A 153 11.55 -3.03 -8.93
N PHE A 154 10.29 -2.96 -9.36
CA PHE A 154 9.68 -3.96 -10.23
C PHE A 154 10.31 -3.95 -11.63
N ILE A 155 10.46 -2.78 -12.27
CA ILE A 155 11.10 -2.67 -13.59
C ILE A 155 12.55 -3.17 -13.53
N ASN A 156 13.31 -2.82 -12.49
CA ASN A 156 14.66 -3.33 -12.30
C ASN A 156 14.69 -4.85 -12.13
N TYR A 157 13.74 -5.41 -11.36
CA TYR A 157 13.59 -6.86 -11.25
C TYR A 157 13.25 -7.51 -12.60
N MET A 158 12.34 -6.90 -13.37
CA MET A 158 11.95 -7.40 -14.68
C MET A 158 13.07 -7.27 -15.72
N ASN A 159 13.89 -6.23 -15.66
CA ASN A 159 15.06 -6.06 -16.52
C ASN A 159 16.15 -7.11 -16.24
N VAL A 160 16.25 -7.59 -14.99
CA VAL A 160 17.14 -8.72 -14.64
C VAL A 160 16.62 -10.05 -15.21
N LEU A 161 15.30 -10.13 -15.47
CA LEU A 161 14.64 -11.30 -16.06
C LEU A 161 14.49 -11.18 -17.59
N SER A 162 15.38 -10.48 -18.28
CA SER A 162 15.31 -9.94 -19.65
C SER A 162 14.97 -10.90 -20.80
N ASP A 163 14.53 -12.12 -20.53
CA ASP A 163 14.15 -13.11 -21.55
C ASP A 163 12.61 -13.24 -21.76
N PHE A 164 11.82 -12.27 -21.27
CA PHE A 164 10.36 -12.35 -21.37
C PHE A 164 9.77 -11.15 -22.12
N ASP A 165 9.01 -11.43 -23.20
CA ASP A 165 8.05 -10.49 -23.78
C ASP A 165 6.97 -10.18 -22.74
N ILE A 166 7.06 -9.02 -22.08
CA ILE A 166 6.15 -8.64 -21.01
C ILE A 166 5.21 -7.55 -21.49
N GLU A 167 3.96 -7.91 -21.69
CA GLU A 167 2.88 -6.95 -21.85
C GLU A 167 2.39 -6.55 -20.45
N LEU A 168 2.72 -5.32 -20.00
CA LEU A 168 2.26 -4.78 -18.72
C LEU A 168 0.77 -4.42 -18.82
N THR A 169 -0.06 -5.20 -18.16
CA THR A 169 -1.48 -4.87 -18.00
C THR A 169 -1.68 -4.27 -16.61
N LYS A 170 -1.97 -2.96 -16.56
CA LYS A 170 -2.35 -2.27 -15.33
C LYS A 170 -3.79 -2.65 -14.98
N VAL A 171 -3.97 -3.41 -13.90
CA VAL A 171 -5.30 -3.72 -13.37
C VAL A 171 -5.58 -2.77 -12.22
N CYS A 172 -6.60 -1.93 -12.39
CA CYS A 172 -7.17 -0.93 -11.50
C CYS A 172 -6.62 0.49 -11.60
N GLU A 173 -7.26 1.27 -12.44
CA GLU A 173 -7.57 2.67 -12.18
C GLU A 173 -9.08 2.77 -11.95
N LYS A 174 -9.49 3.03 -10.70
CA LYS A 174 -10.77 3.65 -10.38
C LYS A 174 -10.60 4.60 -9.21
#